data_db038609ece8e07b206538287d730985
#
_entry.id   db038609ece8e07b206538287d730985
#
_cell.length_a   1.000
_cell.length_b   1.000
_cell.length_c   1.000
_cell.angle_alpha   90.00
_cell.angle_beta   90.00
_cell.angle_gamma   90.00
#
_symmetry.space_group_name_H-M   'P 1'
#
loop_
_entity.id
_entity.type
_entity.pdbx_description
1 polymer ?
#
loop_
_entity_poly.entity_id
_entity_poly.type
_entity_poly.pdbx_seq_one_letter_code
_entity_poly.pdbx_strand_id
1 'polypeptide(L)'
;AVPYFPLEKPEATKLAKLDVDGRLKSFQSFWERELNKNAEFVFPDEQLRNSYRACLAYNMLLVDRDPASRLLLPHPDPTDYERIWGGESGVILQSMDRFGYFAETEAYTRIFLGRQGMRRPEGDIQSEQGFLHGDARERWLSEDGFLIWALAEHYKQSGDIGWLKMVAPRIIAAADWIIREREHNKQLVNGAKPPHYGLLPRGRATDLGDWDYWFFNDAYSYLGLRSAAAVLPKAG
;
A
#
# COMPACT_ATOMS: atom_id res chain seq x y z
N ALA A 1 29.11 -10.04 -6.80
CA ALA A 1 28.74 -10.98 -7.84
C ALA A 1 27.99 -10.22 -8.91
N VAL A 2 28.46 -10.26 -10.16
CA VAL A 2 27.72 -9.71 -11.29
C VAL A 2 26.62 -10.73 -11.60
N PRO A 3 25.32 -10.33 -11.64
CA PRO A 3 24.27 -11.24 -12.03
C PRO A 3 24.55 -11.78 -13.43
N TYR A 4 24.52 -13.09 -13.57
CA TYR A 4 24.76 -13.75 -14.84
C TYR A 4 23.47 -13.71 -15.67
N PHE A 5 23.37 -12.70 -16.52
CA PHE A 5 22.41 -12.72 -17.61
C PHE A 5 23.18 -12.99 -18.91
N PRO A 6 22.70 -13.86 -19.81
CA PRO A 6 23.29 -14.01 -21.12
C PRO A 6 23.16 -12.68 -21.87
N LEU A 7 24.29 -11.97 -22.03
CA LEU A 7 24.34 -10.70 -22.72
C LEU A 7 24.58 -10.95 -24.22
N GLU A 8 23.84 -10.27 -25.06
CA GLU A 8 24.14 -10.22 -26.48
C GLU A 8 25.44 -9.45 -26.76
N LYS A 9 26.17 -9.81 -27.84
CA LYS A 9 27.44 -9.16 -28.16
C LYS A 9 27.42 -7.62 -28.19
N PRO A 10 26.39 -6.94 -28.73
CA PRO A 10 26.30 -5.48 -28.68
C PRO A 10 26.26 -4.90 -27.28
N GLU A 11 25.60 -5.60 -26.34
CA GLU A 11 25.50 -5.19 -24.93
C GLU A 11 26.81 -5.37 -24.19
N ALA A 12 27.51 -6.50 -24.41
CA ALA A 12 28.85 -6.72 -23.88
C ALA A 12 29.83 -5.64 -24.32
N THR A 13 29.76 -5.20 -25.59
CA THR A 13 30.60 -4.12 -26.13
C THR A 13 30.27 -2.76 -25.48
N LYS A 14 29.00 -2.48 -25.18
CA LYS A 14 28.60 -1.27 -24.48
C LYS A 14 29.09 -1.29 -23.02
N LEU A 15 28.98 -2.43 -22.34
CA LEU A 15 29.44 -2.61 -20.97
C LEU A 15 30.94 -2.47 -20.84
N ALA A 16 31.73 -2.99 -21.79
CA ALA A 16 33.18 -2.87 -21.80
C ALA A 16 33.69 -1.42 -21.93
N LYS A 17 32.83 -0.51 -22.42
CA LYS A 17 33.14 0.92 -22.57
C LYS A 17 32.53 1.77 -21.42
N LEU A 18 31.90 1.13 -20.43
CA LEU A 18 31.23 1.84 -19.35
C LEU A 18 32.27 2.47 -18.42
N ASP A 19 32.16 3.75 -18.18
CA ASP A 19 32.86 4.42 -17.08
C ASP A 19 32.22 4.02 -15.75
N VAL A 20 32.73 2.94 -15.13
CA VAL A 20 32.22 2.37 -13.91
C VAL A 20 32.36 3.36 -12.73
N ASP A 21 33.50 4.04 -12.64
CA ASP A 21 33.77 4.99 -11.55
C ASP A 21 32.87 6.22 -11.64
N GLY A 22 32.69 6.77 -12.84
CA GLY A 22 31.77 7.86 -13.08
C GLY A 22 30.31 7.47 -12.79
N ARG A 23 29.91 6.24 -13.14
CA ARG A 23 28.59 5.71 -12.83
C ARG A 23 28.38 5.50 -11.32
N LEU A 24 29.37 4.97 -10.62
CA LEU A 24 29.33 4.80 -9.18
C LEU A 24 29.18 6.14 -8.46
N LYS A 25 29.97 7.15 -8.83
CA LYS A 25 29.85 8.52 -8.28
C LYS A 25 28.46 9.11 -8.54
N SER A 26 27.94 8.95 -9.76
CA SER A 26 26.60 9.43 -10.10
C SER A 26 25.51 8.73 -9.28
N PHE A 27 25.63 7.42 -9.06
CA PHE A 27 24.74 6.64 -8.22
C PHE A 27 24.79 7.11 -6.75
N GLN A 28 25.99 7.28 -6.19
CA GLN A 28 26.14 7.78 -4.83
C GLN A 28 25.53 9.17 -4.66
N SER A 29 25.85 10.10 -5.57
CA SER A 29 25.29 11.46 -5.54
C SER A 29 23.76 11.49 -5.71
N PHE A 30 23.20 10.58 -6.50
CA PHE A 30 21.76 10.41 -6.63
C PHE A 30 21.14 10.05 -5.27
N TRP A 31 21.65 8.99 -4.62
CA TRP A 31 21.09 8.53 -3.34
C TRP A 31 21.33 9.51 -2.20
N GLU A 32 22.49 10.19 -2.15
CA GLU A 32 22.73 11.25 -1.19
C GLU A 32 21.68 12.36 -1.32
N ARG A 33 21.38 12.79 -2.53
CA ARG A 33 20.37 13.82 -2.77
C ARG A 33 18.97 13.31 -2.42
N GLU A 34 18.58 12.14 -2.90
CA GLU A 34 17.23 11.61 -2.69
C GLU A 34 16.94 11.33 -1.20
N LEU A 35 17.89 10.75 -0.47
CA LEU A 35 17.71 10.43 0.95
C LEU A 35 17.83 11.65 1.89
N ASN A 36 18.26 12.79 1.40
CA ASN A 36 18.36 14.04 2.16
C ASN A 36 17.37 15.12 1.65
N LYS A 37 16.46 14.75 0.77
CA LYS A 37 15.54 15.68 0.09
C LYS A 37 14.49 16.28 1.02
N ASN A 38 14.05 15.52 2.00
CA ASN A 38 12.92 15.88 2.87
C ASN A 38 13.30 15.81 4.36
N ALA A 39 12.51 15.15 5.19
CA ALA A 39 12.75 15.10 6.63
C ALA A 39 14.08 14.40 6.99
N GLU A 40 14.86 15.03 7.86
CA GLU A 40 16.05 14.45 8.44
C GLU A 40 15.75 13.91 9.84
N PHE A 41 16.15 12.67 10.09
CA PHE A 41 16.06 12.04 11.41
C PHE A 41 17.45 11.94 12.03
N VAL A 42 17.65 12.61 13.16
CA VAL A 42 18.91 12.57 13.88
C VAL A 42 18.87 11.47 14.93
N PHE A 43 19.70 10.44 14.73
CA PHE A 43 19.88 9.37 15.69
C PHE A 43 21.28 9.48 16.31
N PRO A 44 21.42 9.27 17.64
CA PRO A 44 22.73 9.26 18.29
C PRO A 44 23.57 8.04 17.88
N ASP A 45 22.93 6.95 17.46
CA ASP A 45 23.56 5.73 16.99
C ASP A 45 23.67 5.72 15.47
N GLU A 46 24.89 5.54 14.97
CA GLU A 46 25.17 5.55 13.54
C GLU A 46 24.58 4.33 12.81
N GLN A 47 24.62 3.16 13.43
CA GLN A 47 24.07 1.94 12.82
C GLN A 47 22.56 2.05 12.67
N LEU A 48 21.87 2.58 13.70
CA LEU A 48 20.44 2.82 13.64
C LEU A 48 20.09 3.83 12.55
N ARG A 49 20.85 4.94 12.46
CA ARG A 49 20.67 5.94 11.39
C ARG A 49 20.82 5.32 10.00
N ASN A 50 21.87 4.52 9.81
CA ASN A 50 22.15 3.87 8.52
C ASN A 50 21.07 2.85 8.16
N SER A 51 20.59 2.06 9.13
CA SER A 51 19.48 1.13 8.93
C SER A 51 18.20 1.85 8.52
N TYR A 52 17.89 2.97 9.18
CA TYR A 52 16.72 3.77 8.86
C TYR A 52 16.77 4.35 7.45
N ARG A 53 17.95 4.88 7.04
CA ARG A 53 18.18 5.37 5.66
C ARG A 53 18.10 4.24 4.63
N ALA A 54 18.60 3.05 4.97
CA ALA A 54 18.50 1.88 4.10
C ALA A 54 17.04 1.47 3.88
N CYS A 55 16.21 1.45 4.94
CA CYS A 55 14.77 1.16 4.80
C CYS A 55 14.07 2.15 3.87
N LEU A 56 14.39 3.44 3.96
CA LEU A 56 13.85 4.45 3.05
C LEU A 56 14.28 4.20 1.60
N ALA A 57 15.57 3.90 1.38
CA ALA A 57 16.07 3.55 0.06
C ALA A 57 15.37 2.31 -0.51
N TYR A 58 15.14 1.29 0.31
CA TYR A 58 14.41 0.09 -0.11
C TYR A 58 12.97 0.40 -0.53
N ASN A 59 12.24 1.22 0.21
CA ASN A 59 10.90 1.64 -0.18
C ASN A 59 10.85 2.34 -1.55
N MET A 60 11.94 2.99 -1.96
CA MET A 60 12.05 3.61 -3.29
C MET A 60 12.52 2.61 -4.37
N LEU A 61 13.42 1.67 -4.01
CA LEU A 61 13.95 0.67 -4.92
C LEU A 61 12.93 -0.41 -5.27
N LEU A 62 12.01 -0.71 -4.34
CA LEU A 62 10.97 -1.74 -4.47
C LEU A 62 9.72 -1.21 -5.21
N VAL A 63 9.89 -0.24 -6.09
CA VAL A 63 8.80 0.33 -6.87
C VAL A 63 8.99 0.03 -8.34
N ASP A 64 8.11 -0.80 -8.88
CA ASP A 64 8.05 -1.10 -10.29
C ASP A 64 7.01 -0.23 -11.02
N ARG A 65 6.94 -0.42 -12.32
CA ARG A 65 5.97 0.23 -13.18
C ARG A 65 5.08 -0.80 -13.83
N ASP A 66 3.77 -0.70 -13.55
CA ASP A 66 2.79 -1.55 -14.23
C ASP A 66 2.92 -1.39 -15.76
N PRO A 67 3.17 -2.47 -16.51
CA PRO A 67 3.40 -2.38 -17.94
C PRO A 67 2.23 -1.78 -18.73
N ALA A 68 0.99 -2.05 -18.28
CA ALA A 68 -0.22 -1.64 -18.97
C ALA A 68 -0.62 -0.19 -18.62
N SER A 69 -0.74 0.14 -17.34
CA SER A 69 -1.20 1.46 -16.88
C SER A 69 -0.07 2.47 -16.70
N ARG A 70 1.18 2.01 -16.63
CA ARG A 70 2.37 2.81 -16.31
C ARG A 70 2.37 3.41 -14.89
N LEU A 71 1.41 3.04 -14.07
CA LEU A 71 1.35 3.43 -12.67
C LEU A 71 2.44 2.74 -11.86
N LEU A 72 2.77 3.31 -10.72
CA LEU A 72 3.81 2.79 -9.83
C LEU A 72 3.23 1.70 -8.91
N LEU A 73 4.00 0.65 -8.73
CA LEU A 73 3.67 -0.53 -7.93
C LEU A 73 4.62 -0.60 -6.74
N PRO A 74 4.22 -0.17 -5.53
CA PRO A 74 5.05 -0.30 -4.33
C PRO A 74 5.01 -1.76 -3.83
N HIS A 75 6.06 -2.51 -4.13
CA HIS A 75 6.21 -3.91 -3.70
C HIS A 75 6.82 -4.01 -2.31
N PRO A 76 6.45 -5.01 -1.50
CA PRO A 76 7.09 -5.27 -0.22
C PRO A 76 8.44 -5.99 -0.35
N ASP A 77 8.69 -6.69 -1.46
CA ASP A 77 9.88 -7.51 -1.69
C ASP A 77 10.24 -7.57 -3.18
N PRO A 78 11.52 -7.67 -3.55
CA PRO A 78 11.94 -7.65 -4.97
C PRO A 78 11.86 -9.02 -5.67
N THR A 79 11.64 -10.12 -4.96
CA THR A 79 11.80 -11.48 -5.51
C THR A 79 10.58 -12.36 -5.33
N ASP A 80 10.14 -12.58 -4.09
CA ASP A 80 9.08 -13.54 -3.79
C ASP A 80 7.69 -12.89 -3.73
N TYR A 81 7.65 -11.59 -3.45
CA TYR A 81 6.43 -10.80 -3.34
C TYR A 81 6.37 -9.75 -4.47
N GLU A 82 6.36 -10.23 -5.72
CA GLU A 82 6.29 -9.36 -6.92
C GLU A 82 4.93 -8.68 -7.12
N ARG A 83 4.06 -8.76 -6.11
CA ARG A 83 2.70 -8.20 -6.15
C ARG A 83 2.51 -7.17 -5.06
N ILE A 84 1.52 -6.32 -5.24
CA ILE A 84 1.16 -5.34 -4.22
C ILE A 84 -0.01 -5.85 -3.39
N TRP A 85 0.11 -5.78 -2.08
CA TRP A 85 -0.94 -6.02 -1.10
C TRP A 85 -1.32 -4.73 -0.41
N GLY A 86 -2.61 -4.56 -0.08
CA GLY A 86 -3.10 -3.35 0.56
C GLY A 86 -2.50 -3.12 1.95
N GLY A 87 -2.22 -4.18 2.70
CA GLY A 87 -1.62 -4.11 4.03
C GLY A 87 -0.19 -3.59 4.01
N GLU A 88 0.69 -4.31 3.33
CA GLU A 88 2.11 -4.01 3.24
C GLU A 88 2.36 -2.68 2.54
N SER A 89 1.66 -2.45 1.43
CA SER A 89 1.76 -1.18 0.73
C SER A 89 1.26 -0.01 1.58
N GLY A 90 0.20 -0.19 2.38
CA GLY A 90 -0.27 0.83 3.32
C GLY A 90 0.82 1.24 4.31
N VAL A 91 1.63 0.29 4.81
CA VAL A 91 2.78 0.57 5.69
C VAL A 91 3.90 1.29 4.94
N ILE A 92 4.20 0.90 3.70
CA ILE A 92 5.18 1.57 2.84
C ILE A 92 4.78 3.03 2.62
N LEU A 93 3.53 3.29 2.26
CA LEU A 93 2.99 4.64 2.07
C LEU A 93 3.17 5.49 3.32
N GLN A 94 2.84 4.95 4.50
CA GLN A 94 3.02 5.64 5.77
C GLN A 94 4.49 5.93 6.10
N SER A 95 5.38 5.01 5.77
CA SER A 95 6.82 5.23 5.92
C SER A 95 7.28 6.40 5.05
N MET A 96 6.91 6.43 3.78
CA MET A 96 7.25 7.51 2.85
C MET A 96 6.72 8.87 3.32
N ASP A 97 5.48 8.93 3.80
CA ASP A 97 4.87 10.14 4.35
C ASP A 97 5.61 10.68 5.56
N ARG A 98 6.03 9.82 6.49
CA ARG A 98 6.81 10.21 7.68
C ARG A 98 8.15 10.82 7.32
N PHE A 99 8.73 10.44 6.19
CA PHE A 99 9.93 11.05 5.64
C PHE A 99 9.64 12.30 4.80
N GLY A 100 8.37 12.66 4.59
CA GLY A 100 7.95 13.83 3.82
C GLY A 100 7.96 13.62 2.30
N TYR A 101 7.94 12.38 1.82
CA TYR A 101 7.89 12.03 0.39
C TYR A 101 6.43 11.98 -0.10
N PHE A 102 5.69 13.08 0.11
CA PHE A 102 4.25 13.15 -0.18
C PHE A 102 3.93 12.95 -1.65
N ALA A 103 4.72 13.54 -2.56
CA ALA A 103 4.50 13.40 -4.00
C ALA A 103 4.69 11.95 -4.47
N GLU A 104 5.67 11.25 -3.92
CA GLU A 104 5.92 9.85 -4.18
C GLU A 104 4.77 8.98 -3.62
N THR A 105 4.33 9.25 -2.39
CA THR A 105 3.17 8.57 -1.79
C THR A 105 1.91 8.74 -2.64
N GLU A 106 1.61 9.95 -3.08
CA GLU A 106 0.48 10.19 -3.99
C GLU A 106 0.60 9.40 -5.29
N ALA A 107 1.80 9.35 -5.87
CA ALA A 107 2.03 8.58 -7.09
C ALA A 107 1.82 7.07 -6.87
N TYR A 108 2.22 6.55 -5.71
CA TYR A 108 2.05 5.12 -5.35
C TYR A 108 0.58 4.78 -5.05
N THR A 109 -0.21 5.69 -4.49
CA THR A 109 -1.63 5.43 -4.20
C THR A 109 -2.48 5.29 -5.46
N ARG A 110 -2.07 5.86 -6.59
CA ARG A 110 -2.86 5.87 -7.84
C ARG A 110 -3.21 4.48 -8.34
N ILE A 111 -2.35 3.48 -8.11
CA ILE A 111 -2.63 2.11 -8.56
C ILE A 111 -3.81 1.49 -7.80
N PHE A 112 -3.88 1.70 -6.48
CA PHE A 112 -4.98 1.20 -5.63
C PHE A 112 -6.29 1.90 -5.97
N LEU A 113 -6.25 3.23 -6.13
CA LEU A 113 -7.42 4.01 -6.54
C LEU A 113 -7.92 3.61 -7.93
N GLY A 114 -7.00 3.35 -8.87
CA GLY A 114 -7.35 2.90 -10.21
C GLY A 114 -7.95 1.50 -10.26
N ARG A 115 -7.62 0.65 -9.30
CA ARG A 115 -8.12 -0.74 -9.21
C ARG A 115 -9.34 -0.91 -8.30
N GLN A 116 -9.81 0.13 -7.65
CA GLN A 116 -10.94 0.06 -6.73
C GLN A 116 -12.17 -0.58 -7.36
N GLY A 117 -12.70 -1.62 -6.74
CA GLY A 117 -13.89 -2.34 -7.19
C GLY A 117 -13.69 -3.23 -8.43
N MET A 118 -12.45 -3.41 -8.89
CA MET A 118 -12.19 -4.21 -10.11
C MET A 118 -12.12 -5.71 -9.85
N ARG A 119 -11.93 -6.12 -8.61
CA ARG A 119 -11.80 -7.55 -8.25
C ARG A 119 -12.49 -7.83 -6.93
N ARG A 120 -13.12 -8.99 -6.89
CA ARG A 120 -13.81 -9.52 -5.70
C ARG A 120 -12.79 -10.04 -4.69
N PRO A 121 -12.86 -9.64 -3.40
CA PRO A 121 -12.06 -10.26 -2.35
C PRO A 121 -12.50 -11.70 -2.08
N GLU A 122 -11.63 -12.47 -1.42
CA GLU A 122 -11.89 -13.85 -1.04
C GLU A 122 -12.72 -13.90 0.25
N GLY A 123 -14.02 -14.05 0.10
CA GLY A 123 -14.98 -14.08 1.20
C GLY A 123 -16.40 -14.35 0.74
N ASP A 124 -17.29 -14.59 1.71
CA ASP A 124 -18.75 -14.72 1.50
C ASP A 124 -19.38 -13.33 1.30
N ILE A 125 -18.75 -12.49 0.47
CA ILE A 125 -19.13 -11.10 0.24
C ILE A 125 -20.20 -10.95 -0.83
N GLN A 126 -20.91 -9.82 -0.80
CA GLN A 126 -21.99 -9.52 -1.76
C GLN A 126 -21.48 -8.85 -3.02
N SER A 127 -20.54 -7.92 -2.88
CA SER A 127 -20.07 -7.11 -4.02
C SER A 127 -18.65 -6.63 -3.79
N GLU A 128 -17.89 -6.52 -4.88
CA GLU A 128 -16.58 -5.86 -4.93
C GLU A 128 -16.68 -4.34 -5.04
N GLN A 129 -17.86 -3.78 -5.31
CA GLN A 129 -18.03 -2.35 -5.56
C GLN A 129 -17.58 -1.47 -4.40
N GLY A 130 -16.50 -0.74 -4.61
CA GLY A 130 -15.90 0.15 -3.62
C GLY A 130 -14.67 -0.43 -2.93
N PHE A 131 -14.48 -1.76 -2.97
CA PHE A 131 -13.37 -2.43 -2.32
C PHE A 131 -12.00 -1.94 -2.85
N LEU A 132 -11.15 -1.46 -1.97
CA LEU A 132 -9.76 -1.12 -2.26
C LEU A 132 -8.88 -2.34 -2.05
N HIS A 133 -8.01 -2.61 -3.00
CA HIS A 133 -7.14 -3.79 -2.95
C HIS A 133 -5.86 -3.61 -3.76
N GLY A 134 -4.86 -4.47 -3.50
CA GLY A 134 -3.69 -4.64 -4.34
C GLY A 134 -3.96 -5.45 -5.61
N ASP A 135 -2.98 -6.22 -6.07
CA ASP A 135 -3.10 -7.09 -7.25
C ASP A 135 -2.76 -8.56 -6.97
N ALA A 136 -2.51 -8.89 -5.72
CA ALA A 136 -2.30 -10.26 -5.30
C ALA A 136 -3.49 -11.15 -5.69
N ARG A 137 -3.24 -12.44 -5.85
CA ARG A 137 -4.32 -13.42 -6.07
C ARG A 137 -5.24 -13.47 -4.88
N GLU A 138 -4.61 -13.58 -3.72
CA GLU A 138 -5.23 -13.50 -2.41
C GLU A 138 -5.58 -12.05 -2.16
N ARG A 139 -6.86 -11.74 -2.06
CA ARG A 139 -7.38 -10.42 -1.72
C ARG A 139 -8.11 -10.52 -0.40
N TRP A 140 -7.42 -10.08 0.63
CA TRP A 140 -7.92 -10.17 2.00
C TRP A 140 -8.88 -9.04 2.33
N LEU A 141 -9.90 -9.34 3.12
CA LEU A 141 -10.91 -8.34 3.49
C LEU A 141 -10.33 -7.16 4.27
N SER A 142 -9.17 -7.35 4.91
CA SER A 142 -8.44 -6.29 5.64
C SER A 142 -7.78 -5.24 4.75
N GLU A 143 -7.52 -5.53 3.45
CA GLU A 143 -6.82 -4.61 2.55
C GLU A 143 -7.52 -3.27 2.43
N ASP A 144 -8.84 -3.28 2.35
CA ASP A 144 -9.65 -2.08 2.24
C ASP A 144 -9.43 -1.14 3.44
N GLY A 145 -9.49 -1.69 4.65
CA GLY A 145 -9.24 -0.95 5.88
C GLY A 145 -7.83 -0.36 5.97
N PHE A 146 -6.82 -1.12 5.58
CA PHE A 146 -5.43 -0.64 5.51
C PHE A 146 -5.26 0.53 4.53
N LEU A 147 -5.84 0.42 3.34
CA LEU A 147 -5.72 1.45 2.33
C LEU A 147 -6.51 2.70 2.68
N ILE A 148 -7.71 2.59 3.24
CA ILE A 148 -8.46 3.75 3.79
C ILE A 148 -7.61 4.46 4.85
N TRP A 149 -7.02 3.71 5.78
CA TRP A 149 -6.13 4.26 6.80
C TRP A 149 -4.95 4.99 6.18
N ALA A 150 -4.25 4.38 5.21
CA ALA A 150 -3.11 4.98 4.56
C ALA A 150 -3.46 6.30 3.85
N LEU A 151 -4.58 6.34 3.11
CA LEU A 151 -5.07 7.55 2.46
C LEU A 151 -5.41 8.65 3.48
N ALA A 152 -6.07 8.31 4.58
CA ALA A 152 -6.41 9.27 5.61
C ALA A 152 -5.17 9.83 6.34
N GLU A 153 -4.20 8.98 6.65
CA GLU A 153 -2.95 9.39 7.30
C GLU A 153 -2.09 10.25 6.38
N HIS A 154 -2.07 9.97 5.07
CA HIS A 154 -1.40 10.83 4.10
C HIS A 154 -1.90 12.28 4.20
N TYR A 155 -3.21 12.48 4.21
CA TYR A 155 -3.75 13.83 4.40
C TYR A 155 -3.34 14.44 5.74
N LYS A 156 -3.35 13.69 6.83
CA LYS A 156 -2.96 14.21 8.16
C LYS A 156 -1.50 14.66 8.20
N GLN A 157 -0.64 14.02 7.44
CA GLN A 157 0.79 14.32 7.38
C GLN A 157 1.12 15.41 6.35
N SER A 158 0.52 15.38 5.16
CA SER A 158 0.75 16.34 4.09
C SER A 158 -0.01 17.67 4.31
N GLY A 159 -1.19 17.60 4.93
CA GLY A 159 -2.11 18.74 5.02
C GLY A 159 -2.76 19.13 3.68
N ASP A 160 -2.55 18.35 2.62
CA ASP A 160 -3.06 18.70 1.27
C ASP A 160 -4.57 18.47 1.17
N ILE A 161 -5.33 19.54 1.38
CA ILE A 161 -6.79 19.55 1.26
C ILE A 161 -7.27 19.33 -0.18
N GLY A 162 -6.48 19.74 -1.17
CA GLY A 162 -6.80 19.53 -2.59
C GLY A 162 -6.76 18.04 -2.93
N TRP A 163 -5.69 17.37 -2.49
CA TRP A 163 -5.57 15.92 -2.63
C TRP A 163 -6.67 15.18 -1.87
N LEU A 164 -6.95 15.55 -0.61
CA LEU A 164 -8.04 14.93 0.14
C LEU A 164 -9.38 15.02 -0.59
N LYS A 165 -9.75 16.21 -1.11
CA LYS A 165 -10.98 16.39 -1.88
C LYS A 165 -11.04 15.50 -3.12
N MET A 166 -9.93 15.30 -3.78
CA MET A 166 -9.82 14.44 -4.95
C MET A 166 -10.07 12.96 -4.60
N VAL A 167 -9.53 12.47 -3.46
CA VAL A 167 -9.64 11.06 -3.08
C VAL A 167 -10.84 10.75 -2.19
N ALA A 168 -11.50 11.74 -1.59
CA ALA A 168 -12.63 11.57 -0.68
C ALA A 168 -13.74 10.67 -1.26
N PRO A 169 -14.16 10.80 -2.54
CA PRO A 169 -15.16 9.89 -3.11
C PRO A 169 -14.72 8.43 -3.10
N ARG A 170 -13.41 8.16 -3.23
CA ARG A 170 -12.84 6.81 -3.19
C ARG A 170 -12.82 6.25 -1.77
N ILE A 171 -12.46 7.09 -0.78
CA ILE A 171 -12.51 6.72 0.64
C ILE A 171 -13.95 6.43 1.06
N ILE A 172 -14.92 7.24 0.63
CA ILE A 172 -16.35 7.04 0.92
C ILE A 172 -16.81 5.71 0.32
N ALA A 173 -16.52 5.43 -0.95
CA ALA A 173 -16.92 4.19 -1.61
C ALA A 173 -16.35 2.93 -0.90
N ALA A 174 -15.11 3.02 -0.40
CA ALA A 174 -14.46 1.96 0.36
C ALA A 174 -15.10 1.79 1.75
N ALA A 175 -15.33 2.87 2.48
CA ALA A 175 -16.02 2.84 3.76
C ALA A 175 -17.45 2.26 3.63
N ASP A 176 -18.17 2.66 2.59
CA ASP A 176 -19.51 2.13 2.27
C ASP A 176 -19.47 0.63 1.97
N TRP A 177 -18.41 0.13 1.32
CA TRP A 177 -18.22 -1.29 1.10
C TRP A 177 -18.16 -2.05 2.43
N ILE A 178 -17.31 -1.62 3.37
CA ILE A 178 -17.22 -2.24 4.71
C ILE A 178 -18.58 -2.23 5.42
N ILE A 179 -19.27 -1.09 5.38
CA ILE A 179 -20.59 -0.94 6.04
C ILE A 179 -21.61 -1.88 5.42
N ARG A 180 -21.72 -1.96 4.09
CA ARG A 180 -22.67 -2.84 3.39
C ARG A 180 -22.43 -4.32 3.71
N GLU A 181 -21.18 -4.78 3.64
CA GLU A 181 -20.83 -6.17 3.92
C GLU A 181 -21.15 -6.55 5.37
N ARG A 182 -20.87 -5.67 6.33
CA ARG A 182 -21.23 -5.87 7.75
C ARG A 182 -22.75 -5.86 7.97
N GLU A 183 -23.50 -4.95 7.32
CA GLU A 183 -24.95 -4.93 7.43
C GLU A 183 -25.57 -6.20 6.86
N HIS A 184 -25.05 -6.69 5.71
CA HIS A 184 -25.49 -7.95 5.15
C HIS A 184 -25.27 -9.14 6.09
N ASN A 185 -24.22 -9.13 6.89
CA ASN A 185 -23.90 -10.18 7.85
C ASN A 185 -24.70 -10.06 9.18
N LYS A 186 -25.64 -9.12 9.30
CA LYS A 186 -26.55 -8.98 10.44
C LYS A 186 -27.78 -9.87 10.30
N GLN A 187 -27.57 -11.17 10.12
CA GLN A 187 -28.62 -12.17 10.00
C GLN A 187 -28.86 -12.86 11.36
N LEU A 188 -30.13 -13.02 11.74
CA LEU A 188 -30.49 -13.80 12.90
C LEU A 188 -30.53 -15.30 12.56
N VAL A 189 -30.01 -16.13 13.44
CA VAL A 189 -30.09 -17.58 13.34
C VAL A 189 -31.02 -18.06 14.42
N ASN A 190 -32.14 -18.70 14.04
CA ASN A 190 -33.19 -19.14 14.96
C ASN A 190 -33.70 -18.01 15.88
N GLY A 191 -33.81 -16.78 15.36
CA GLY A 191 -34.27 -15.62 16.08
C GLY A 191 -33.26 -14.96 17.04
N ALA A 192 -32.02 -15.48 17.13
CA ALA A 192 -30.95 -14.96 17.96
C ALA A 192 -29.78 -14.43 17.14
N LYS A 193 -29.02 -13.48 17.71
CA LYS A 193 -27.77 -12.98 17.10
C LYS A 193 -26.68 -14.03 17.27
N PRO A 194 -26.12 -14.56 16.18
CA PRO A 194 -24.95 -15.45 16.26
C PRO A 194 -23.71 -14.68 16.70
N PRO A 195 -22.61 -15.33 17.13
CA PRO A 195 -21.36 -14.67 17.57
C PRO A 195 -20.77 -13.73 16.52
N HIS A 196 -20.92 -14.03 15.24
CA HIS A 196 -20.42 -13.24 14.12
C HIS A 196 -21.37 -12.13 13.64
N TYR A 197 -22.47 -11.86 14.36
CA TYR A 197 -23.47 -10.88 13.95
C TYR A 197 -22.85 -9.47 13.82
N GLY A 198 -22.84 -8.94 12.59
CA GLY A 198 -22.31 -7.61 12.29
C GLY A 198 -20.79 -7.52 12.20
N LEU A 199 -20.07 -8.66 12.18
CA LEU A 199 -18.70 -8.73 11.69
C LEU A 199 -18.68 -8.68 10.16
N LEU A 200 -17.50 -8.52 9.55
CA LEU A 200 -17.33 -8.79 8.11
C LEU A 200 -17.69 -10.26 7.82
N PRO A 201 -18.11 -10.58 6.60
CA PRO A 201 -18.36 -11.96 6.19
C PRO A 201 -17.12 -12.83 6.34
N ARG A 202 -17.33 -14.16 6.35
CA ARG A 202 -16.21 -15.10 6.33
C ARG A 202 -15.34 -14.87 5.11
N GLY A 203 -14.06 -15.00 5.30
CA GLY A 203 -13.06 -14.88 4.26
C GLY A 203 -11.67 -15.23 4.78
N ARG A 204 -10.67 -15.00 3.98
CA ARG A 204 -9.28 -15.19 4.40
C ARG A 204 -8.73 -13.96 5.11
N ALA A 205 -7.76 -14.19 5.99
CA ALA A 205 -6.97 -13.14 6.63
C ALA A 205 -5.48 -13.51 6.55
N THR A 206 -4.70 -12.67 5.92
CA THR A 206 -3.25 -12.86 5.75
C THR A 206 -2.90 -14.23 5.15
N ASP A 207 -1.78 -14.82 5.53
CA ASP A 207 -1.34 -16.15 5.11
C ASP A 207 -2.10 -17.31 5.79
N LEU A 208 -3.09 -16.99 6.62
CA LEU A 208 -3.94 -17.99 7.25
C LEU A 208 -4.91 -18.53 6.19
N GLY A 209 -4.74 -19.79 5.84
CA GLY A 209 -5.49 -20.46 4.77
C GLY A 209 -6.97 -20.71 5.06
N ASP A 210 -7.41 -20.53 6.31
CA ASP A 210 -8.75 -20.85 6.77
C ASP A 210 -9.77 -19.79 6.36
N TRP A 211 -10.94 -20.27 6.01
CA TRP A 211 -12.10 -19.46 5.64
C TRP A 211 -13.00 -19.28 6.86
N ASP A 212 -12.82 -18.13 7.56
CA ASP A 212 -13.52 -17.89 8.82
C ASP A 212 -13.83 -16.40 9.06
N TYR A 213 -14.46 -16.08 10.20
CA TYR A 213 -14.65 -14.74 10.71
C TYR A 213 -13.40 -14.29 11.48
N TRP A 214 -12.58 -13.49 10.82
CA TRP A 214 -11.31 -13.08 11.38
C TRP A 214 -11.40 -11.71 12.05
N PHE A 215 -11.11 -11.65 13.34
CA PHE A 215 -11.01 -10.37 14.06
C PHE A 215 -9.99 -9.42 13.39
N PHE A 216 -8.95 -9.95 12.80
CA PHE A 216 -7.97 -9.20 12.02
C PHE A 216 -8.62 -8.34 10.93
N ASN A 217 -9.52 -8.90 10.14
CA ASN A 217 -10.23 -8.20 9.06
C ASN A 217 -11.09 -7.06 9.63
N ASP A 218 -11.82 -7.33 10.73
CA ASP A 218 -12.66 -6.33 11.40
C ASP A 218 -11.84 -5.22 12.08
N ALA A 219 -10.70 -5.56 12.69
CA ALA A 219 -9.82 -4.59 13.35
C ALA A 219 -9.26 -3.57 12.35
N TYR A 220 -8.77 -4.02 11.19
CA TYR A 220 -8.28 -3.09 10.17
C TYR A 220 -9.40 -2.34 9.46
N SER A 221 -10.55 -2.96 9.24
CA SER A 221 -11.73 -2.25 8.76
C SER A 221 -12.18 -1.15 9.72
N TYR A 222 -12.16 -1.41 11.04
CA TYR A 222 -12.41 -0.39 12.07
C TYR A 222 -11.39 0.74 12.02
N LEU A 223 -10.08 0.41 11.88
CA LEU A 223 -9.01 1.40 11.74
C LEU A 223 -9.26 2.31 10.52
N GLY A 224 -9.61 1.72 9.38
CA GLY A 224 -9.95 2.44 8.16
C GLY A 224 -11.15 3.37 8.34
N LEU A 225 -12.27 2.85 8.84
CA LEU A 225 -13.49 3.65 9.08
C LEU A 225 -13.26 4.79 10.06
N ARG A 226 -12.56 4.54 11.18
CA ARG A 226 -12.19 5.57 12.14
C ARG A 226 -11.32 6.66 11.50
N SER A 227 -10.38 6.28 10.67
CA SER A 227 -9.48 7.21 9.98
C SER A 227 -10.24 8.04 8.94
N ALA A 228 -11.13 7.42 8.16
CA ALA A 228 -12.02 8.11 7.23
C ALA A 228 -12.90 9.14 7.94
N ALA A 229 -13.55 8.73 9.04
CA ALA A 229 -14.42 9.61 9.84
C ALA A 229 -13.69 10.86 10.38
N ALA A 230 -12.37 10.72 10.66
CA ALA A 230 -11.57 11.83 11.17
C ALA A 230 -11.20 12.87 10.08
N VAL A 231 -11.12 12.48 8.80
CA VAL A 231 -10.62 13.34 7.71
C VAL A 231 -11.71 13.79 6.76
N LEU A 232 -12.72 12.97 6.45
CA LEU A 232 -13.77 13.29 5.47
C LEU A 232 -14.51 14.60 5.76
N PRO A 233 -14.83 14.99 7.01
CA PRO A 233 -15.45 16.28 7.30
C PRO A 233 -14.61 17.49 6.86
N LYS A 234 -13.31 17.31 6.60
CA LYS A 234 -12.42 18.34 6.08
C LYS A 234 -12.53 18.52 4.57
N ALA A 235 -13.00 17.48 3.88
CA ALA A 235 -13.16 17.55 2.43
C ALA A 235 -14.40 18.37 1.97
N GLY A 236 -15.35 18.64 2.87
CA GLY A 236 -16.56 19.43 2.63
C GLY A 236 -17.79 18.58 2.56
#